data_e8543d9ea8139f09c8bcd475497845c9
#
_entry.id   e8543d9ea8139f09c8bcd475497845c9
#
_cell.length_a   1.000
_cell.length_b   1.000
_cell.length_c   1.000
_cell.angle_alpha   90.00
_cell.angle_beta   90.00
_cell.angle_gamma   90.00
#
_symmetry.space_group_name_H-M   'P 1'
#
loop_
_entity.id
_entity.type
_entity.pdbx_description
1 polymer ?
#
loop_
_entity_poly.entity_id
_entity_poly.type
_entity_poly.pdbx_seq_one_letter_code
_entity_poly.pdbx_strand_id
1 'polypeptide(L)'
;MDINQLIKDCQVNNIIAQRLLYEQYCHQLFTCCKRYIKNIEDAEECLMNGYLKIFKSIRTFEGDCVASLYGWMKKIMINECLMKLRKKNALLFIEMDDSIIDASVEPNILEEINAKEIYALIQELPAGYKSIFNLYVVDQLSHKEIATLLKISEGTSKSQLNKARLYLKKLMNNQNSTKNEFRKRG
;
A
#
# COMPACT_ATOMS: atom_id res chain seq x y z
N MET A 1 23.96 -16.40 -2.12
CA MET A 1 24.84 -15.21 -2.23
C MET A 1 24.60 -14.35 -1.01
N ASP A 2 25.66 -13.86 -0.38
CA ASP A 2 25.53 -12.92 0.75
C ASP A 2 24.87 -11.63 0.28
N ILE A 3 23.94 -11.11 1.06
CA ILE A 3 23.18 -9.89 0.71
C ILE A 3 24.11 -8.67 0.56
N ASN A 4 25.15 -8.59 1.39
CA ASN A 4 26.11 -7.49 1.33
C ASN A 4 26.91 -7.53 0.04
N GLN A 5 27.27 -8.72 -0.44
CA GLN A 5 27.95 -8.86 -1.73
C GLN A 5 27.01 -8.51 -2.88
N LEU A 6 25.73 -8.94 -2.82
CA LEU A 6 24.72 -8.56 -3.82
C LEU A 6 24.54 -7.04 -3.93
N ILE A 7 24.47 -6.34 -2.78
CA ILE A 7 24.37 -4.88 -2.74
C ILE A 7 25.60 -4.24 -3.40
N LYS A 8 26.82 -4.64 -2.99
CA LYS A 8 28.07 -4.11 -3.55
C LYS A 8 28.15 -4.31 -5.07
N ASP A 9 27.79 -5.48 -5.54
CA ASP A 9 27.81 -5.79 -6.99
C ASP A 9 26.77 -4.93 -7.74
N CYS A 10 25.59 -4.72 -7.18
CA CYS A 10 24.60 -3.80 -7.74
C CYS A 10 25.09 -2.34 -7.77
N GLN A 11 25.84 -1.90 -6.75
CA GLN A 11 26.41 -0.54 -6.65
C GLN A 11 27.42 -0.25 -7.77
N VAL A 12 28.13 -1.26 -8.26
CA VAL A 12 29.07 -1.14 -9.41
C VAL A 12 28.38 -1.45 -10.76
N ASN A 13 27.03 -1.50 -10.79
CA ASN A 13 26.22 -1.78 -11.97
C ASN A 13 26.45 -3.17 -12.59
N ASN A 14 26.76 -4.18 -11.79
CA ASN A 14 26.81 -5.54 -12.27
C ASN A 14 25.42 -6.02 -12.71
N ILE A 15 25.24 -6.28 -14.01
CA ILE A 15 23.95 -6.66 -14.61
C ILE A 15 23.43 -7.99 -14.03
N ILE A 16 24.32 -8.94 -13.75
CA ILE A 16 23.94 -10.23 -13.16
C ILE A 16 23.39 -10.03 -11.74
N ALA A 17 24.04 -9.18 -10.93
CA ALA A 17 23.59 -8.84 -9.59
C ALA A 17 22.24 -8.09 -9.62
N GLN A 18 22.07 -7.15 -10.53
CA GLN A 18 20.80 -6.44 -10.72
C GLN A 18 19.65 -7.38 -11.10
N ARG A 19 19.92 -8.35 -11.98
CA ARG A 19 18.96 -9.39 -12.35
C ARG A 19 18.58 -10.27 -11.16
N LEU A 20 19.54 -10.72 -10.37
CA LEU A 20 19.31 -11.52 -9.16
C LEU A 20 18.48 -10.74 -8.14
N LEU A 21 18.78 -9.45 -7.92
CA LEU A 21 18.00 -8.57 -7.06
C LEU A 21 16.55 -8.45 -7.55
N TYR A 22 16.35 -8.28 -8.86
CA TYR A 22 15.02 -8.23 -9.45
C TYR A 22 14.27 -9.56 -9.23
N GLU A 23 14.85 -10.69 -9.61
CA GLU A 23 14.22 -12.01 -9.47
C GLU A 23 13.85 -12.33 -8.03
N GLN A 24 14.68 -11.95 -7.07
CA GLN A 24 14.44 -12.20 -5.65
C GLN A 24 13.28 -11.39 -5.06
N TYR A 25 13.09 -10.15 -5.49
CA TYR A 25 12.15 -9.21 -4.83
C TYR A 25 10.97 -8.77 -5.71
N CYS A 26 10.96 -9.06 -7.02
CA CYS A 26 9.93 -8.56 -7.94
C CYS A 26 8.51 -8.93 -7.50
N HIS A 27 8.28 -10.17 -7.06
CA HIS A 27 6.95 -10.62 -6.64
C HIS A 27 6.44 -9.87 -5.39
N GLN A 28 7.30 -9.68 -4.40
CA GLN A 28 6.95 -8.98 -3.16
C GLN A 28 6.71 -7.49 -3.42
N LEU A 29 7.54 -6.85 -4.23
CA LEU A 29 7.41 -5.45 -4.60
C LEU A 29 6.21 -5.21 -5.53
N PHE A 30 5.92 -6.13 -6.44
CA PHE A 30 4.69 -6.08 -7.25
C PHE A 30 3.43 -6.20 -6.38
N THR A 31 3.44 -7.11 -5.40
CA THR A 31 2.35 -7.22 -4.41
C THR A 31 2.19 -5.92 -3.62
N CYS A 32 3.30 -5.24 -3.28
CA CYS A 32 3.25 -3.91 -2.69
C CYS A 32 2.56 -2.90 -3.63
N CYS A 33 2.93 -2.85 -4.91
CA CYS A 33 2.30 -1.95 -5.89
C CYS A 33 0.80 -2.22 -6.02
N LYS A 34 0.37 -3.48 -6.10
CA LYS A 34 -1.05 -3.88 -6.21
C LYS A 34 -1.91 -3.47 -5.02
N ARG A 35 -1.33 -3.24 -3.83
CA ARG A 35 -2.09 -2.70 -2.70
C ARG A 35 -2.56 -1.27 -2.92
N TYR A 36 -1.83 -0.49 -3.69
CA TYR A 36 -2.14 0.91 -4.00
C TYR A 36 -2.87 1.07 -5.33
N ILE A 37 -2.46 0.31 -6.34
CA ILE A 37 -2.91 0.43 -7.73
C ILE A 37 -3.77 -0.78 -8.10
N LYS A 38 -5.06 -0.55 -8.45
CA LYS A 38 -6.01 -1.62 -8.79
C LYS A 38 -5.77 -2.17 -10.21
N ASN A 39 -5.44 -1.31 -11.15
CA ASN A 39 -5.14 -1.70 -12.53
C ASN A 39 -3.76 -2.38 -12.62
N ILE A 40 -3.71 -3.55 -13.26
CA ILE A 40 -2.50 -4.39 -13.30
C ILE A 40 -1.38 -3.71 -14.10
N GLU A 41 -1.70 -3.17 -15.26
CA GLU A 41 -0.75 -2.51 -16.16
C GLU A 41 -0.12 -1.29 -15.48
N ASP A 42 -0.91 -0.48 -14.76
CA ASP A 42 -0.40 0.64 -13.97
C ASP A 42 0.50 0.16 -12.81
N ALA A 43 0.18 -0.96 -12.18
CA ALA A 43 1.00 -1.53 -11.10
C ALA A 43 2.33 -2.06 -11.63
N GLU A 44 2.34 -2.68 -12.82
CA GLU A 44 3.54 -3.11 -13.53
C GLU A 44 4.41 -1.91 -13.93
N GLU A 45 3.80 -0.84 -14.47
CA GLU A 45 4.52 0.39 -14.77
C GLU A 45 5.17 1.00 -13.50
N CYS A 46 4.45 1.02 -12.36
CA CYS A 46 5.02 1.46 -11.09
C CYS A 46 6.19 0.59 -10.65
N LEU A 47 6.09 -0.73 -10.81
CA LEU A 47 7.16 -1.67 -10.50
C LEU A 47 8.41 -1.39 -11.34
N MET A 48 8.26 -1.26 -12.65
CA MET A 48 9.38 -1.00 -13.57
C MET A 48 10.04 0.35 -13.29
N ASN A 49 9.25 1.41 -13.12
CA ASN A 49 9.75 2.73 -12.76
C ASN A 49 10.47 2.71 -11.39
N GLY A 50 9.94 1.96 -10.44
CA GLY A 50 10.56 1.75 -9.13
C GLY A 50 11.92 1.06 -9.26
N TYR A 51 12.04 0.00 -10.06
CA TYR A 51 13.33 -0.67 -10.29
C TYR A 51 14.35 0.22 -10.99
N LEU A 52 13.94 1.01 -11.98
CA LEU A 52 14.82 2.00 -12.61
C LEU A 52 15.40 2.98 -11.56
N LYS A 53 14.57 3.43 -10.60
CA LYS A 53 15.02 4.29 -9.50
C LYS A 53 15.91 3.56 -8.50
N ILE A 54 15.58 2.31 -8.16
CA ILE A 54 16.40 1.47 -7.29
C ILE A 54 17.80 1.35 -7.88
N PHE A 55 17.95 0.89 -9.12
CA PHE A 55 19.26 0.72 -9.75
C PHE A 55 20.03 2.02 -9.92
N LYS A 56 19.33 3.13 -10.17
CA LYS A 56 19.97 4.46 -10.25
C LYS A 56 20.48 4.95 -8.90
N SER A 57 19.78 4.65 -7.80
CA SER A 57 20.08 5.18 -6.47
C SER A 57 20.75 4.17 -5.53
N ILE A 58 20.92 2.90 -5.91
CA ILE A 58 21.51 1.87 -5.05
C ILE A 58 22.97 2.19 -4.65
N ARG A 59 23.66 3.01 -5.43
CA ARG A 59 25.02 3.47 -5.11
C ARG A 59 25.13 4.25 -3.79
N THR A 60 24.04 4.91 -3.38
CA THR A 60 23.94 5.69 -2.13
C THR A 60 23.24 4.94 -1.02
N PHE A 61 22.93 3.66 -1.24
CA PHE A 61 22.31 2.84 -0.19
C PHE A 61 23.38 2.35 0.80
N GLU A 62 23.17 2.67 2.08
CA GLU A 62 24.13 2.37 3.18
C GLU A 62 23.68 1.22 4.09
N GLY A 63 22.55 0.57 3.80
CA GLY A 63 22.07 -0.55 4.61
C GLY A 63 22.89 -1.82 4.39
N ASP A 64 22.94 -2.66 5.41
CA ASP A 64 23.76 -3.86 5.51
C ASP A 64 22.99 -5.17 5.69
N CYS A 65 21.65 -5.12 5.70
CA CYS A 65 20.82 -6.29 5.92
C CYS A 65 19.62 -6.36 4.96
N VAL A 66 19.05 -7.57 4.85
CA VAL A 66 17.88 -7.84 4.01
C VAL A 66 16.70 -6.91 4.34
N ALA A 67 16.44 -6.69 5.64
CA ALA A 67 15.31 -5.88 6.08
C ALA A 67 15.46 -4.41 5.68
N SER A 68 16.67 -3.83 5.81
CA SER A 68 16.95 -2.45 5.41
C SER A 68 16.86 -2.26 3.91
N LEU A 69 17.41 -3.21 3.12
CA LEU A 69 17.31 -3.19 1.65
C LEU A 69 15.87 -3.28 1.18
N TYR A 70 15.11 -4.26 1.69
CA TYR A 70 13.70 -4.43 1.31
C TYR A 70 12.86 -3.21 1.71
N GLY A 71 13.04 -2.68 2.93
CA GLY A 71 12.35 -1.48 3.40
C GLY A 71 12.62 -0.25 2.52
N TRP A 72 13.87 -0.07 2.10
CA TRP A 72 14.27 1.01 1.21
C TRP A 72 13.66 0.86 -0.19
N MET A 73 13.74 -0.34 -0.80
CA MET A 73 13.10 -0.61 -2.09
C MET A 73 11.59 -0.43 -2.02
N LYS A 74 10.94 -0.95 -0.97
CA LYS A 74 9.50 -0.81 -0.73
C LYS A 74 9.08 0.66 -0.66
N LYS A 75 9.86 1.52 0.01
CA LYS A 75 9.60 2.97 0.08
C LYS A 75 9.64 3.63 -1.30
N ILE A 76 10.56 3.20 -2.18
CA ILE A 76 10.61 3.66 -3.58
C ILE A 76 9.33 3.25 -4.32
N MET A 77 8.90 1.99 -4.21
CA MET A 77 7.67 1.50 -4.86
C MET A 77 6.42 2.24 -4.40
N ILE A 78 6.28 2.46 -3.08
CA ILE A 78 5.17 3.24 -2.53
C ILE A 78 5.14 4.65 -3.12
N ASN A 79 6.29 5.33 -3.19
CA ASN A 79 6.39 6.66 -3.78
C ASN A 79 5.97 6.66 -5.26
N GLU A 80 6.36 5.66 -6.07
CA GLU A 80 5.92 5.52 -7.45
C GLU A 80 4.41 5.38 -7.57
N CYS A 81 3.82 4.52 -6.76
CA CYS A 81 2.36 4.33 -6.72
C CYS A 81 1.63 5.62 -6.35
N LEU A 82 2.09 6.33 -5.32
CA LEU A 82 1.50 7.60 -4.90
C LEU A 82 1.65 8.70 -5.97
N MET A 83 2.79 8.75 -6.67
CA MET A 83 2.99 9.66 -7.79
C MET A 83 2.02 9.35 -8.94
N LYS A 84 1.82 8.08 -9.28
CA LYS A 84 0.87 7.64 -10.30
C LYS A 84 -0.55 8.03 -9.94
N LEU A 85 -0.97 7.81 -8.68
CA LEU A 85 -2.29 8.18 -8.18
C LEU A 85 -2.51 9.70 -8.22
N ARG A 86 -1.49 10.52 -7.90
CA ARG A 86 -1.57 11.99 -8.00
C ARG A 86 -1.77 12.43 -9.45
N LYS A 87 -1.01 11.88 -10.40
CA LYS A 87 -1.16 12.18 -11.82
C LYS A 87 -2.56 11.90 -12.36
N LYS A 88 -3.22 10.85 -11.83
CA LYS A 88 -4.60 10.49 -12.18
C LYS A 88 -5.65 11.26 -11.38
N ASN A 89 -5.28 12.25 -10.57
CA ASN A 89 -6.17 12.94 -9.62
C ASN A 89 -6.95 12.00 -8.68
N ALA A 90 -6.50 10.75 -8.55
CA ALA A 90 -7.18 9.74 -7.76
C ALA A 90 -6.94 9.89 -6.24
N LEU A 91 -5.98 10.72 -5.82
CA LEU A 91 -5.73 11.09 -4.42
C LEU A 91 -6.53 12.33 -3.99
N LEU A 92 -7.60 12.66 -4.68
CA LEU A 92 -8.54 13.64 -4.15
C LEU A 92 -9.11 13.06 -2.85
N PHE A 93 -8.76 13.70 -1.75
CA PHE A 93 -9.39 13.43 -0.45
C PHE A 93 -10.77 14.07 -0.53
N ILE A 94 -11.75 13.28 -0.96
CA ILE A 94 -13.14 13.72 -1.06
C ILE A 94 -13.59 14.05 0.36
N GLU A 95 -13.99 15.26 0.61
CA GLU A 95 -14.85 15.59 1.73
C GLU A 95 -16.17 14.85 1.50
N MET A 96 -16.26 13.63 2.01
CA MET A 96 -17.54 12.93 2.03
C MET A 96 -18.41 13.62 3.05
N ASP A 97 -19.67 13.82 2.66
CA ASP A 97 -20.74 14.30 3.49
C ASP A 97 -20.69 13.66 4.89
N ASP A 98 -20.58 14.46 5.92
CA ASP A 98 -20.43 14.04 7.32
C ASP A 98 -21.66 13.29 7.87
N SER A 99 -22.72 13.13 7.07
CA SER A 99 -23.96 12.41 7.44
C SER A 99 -23.78 10.88 7.68
N ILE A 100 -22.58 10.33 7.47
CA ILE A 100 -22.27 8.88 7.65
C ILE A 100 -21.48 8.61 8.94
N ILE A 101 -21.24 9.63 9.76
CA ILE A 101 -20.39 9.51 10.96
C ILE A 101 -21.27 9.21 12.17
N ASP A 102 -21.56 7.93 12.39
CA ASP A 102 -21.90 7.46 13.74
C ASP A 102 -20.60 7.05 14.44
N ALA A 103 -20.29 7.75 15.54
CA ALA A 103 -18.92 7.90 16.09
C ALA A 103 -18.49 6.81 17.08
N SER A 104 -18.94 5.58 16.95
CA SER A 104 -18.51 4.47 17.83
C SER A 104 -18.01 3.27 17.05
N VAL A 105 -16.74 3.28 16.65
CA VAL A 105 -16.09 2.12 16.05
C VAL A 105 -15.14 1.51 17.05
N GLU A 106 -15.55 0.40 17.67
CA GLU A 106 -14.64 -0.44 18.44
C GLU A 106 -13.62 -1.14 17.51
N PRO A 107 -12.37 -1.36 17.96
CA PRO A 107 -11.27 -1.88 17.13
C PRO A 107 -11.41 -3.34 16.67
N ASN A 108 -12.36 -4.11 17.19
CA ASN A 108 -12.32 -5.58 17.22
C ASN A 108 -13.06 -6.32 16.08
N ILE A 109 -13.43 -5.68 14.97
CA ILE A 109 -14.29 -6.34 13.94
C ILE A 109 -13.47 -7.15 12.91
N LEU A 110 -12.15 -7.12 12.97
CA LEU A 110 -11.28 -7.78 11.95
C LEU A 110 -10.90 -9.22 12.29
N GLU A 111 -11.25 -9.74 13.46
CA GLU A 111 -10.75 -11.04 13.95
C GLU A 111 -11.41 -12.28 13.31
N GLU A 112 -12.55 -12.14 12.63
CA GLU A 112 -13.29 -13.29 12.06
C GLU A 112 -13.22 -13.41 10.54
N ILE A 113 -12.49 -12.53 9.83
CA ILE A 113 -12.47 -12.49 8.36
C ILE A 113 -11.17 -13.05 7.81
N ASN A 114 -11.28 -13.92 6.80
CA ASN A 114 -10.13 -14.45 6.07
C ASN A 114 -9.33 -13.31 5.42
N ALA A 115 -8.00 -13.37 5.50
CA ALA A 115 -7.07 -12.36 4.95
C ALA A 115 -7.34 -12.01 3.47
N LYS A 116 -7.82 -12.96 2.66
CA LYS A 116 -8.20 -12.73 1.25
C LYS A 116 -9.44 -11.86 1.12
N GLU A 117 -10.43 -12.06 1.99
CA GLU A 117 -11.68 -11.27 2.00
C GLU A 117 -11.38 -9.83 2.45
N ILE A 118 -10.56 -9.66 3.48
CA ILE A 118 -10.11 -8.33 3.94
C ILE A 118 -9.36 -7.60 2.80
N TYR A 119 -8.45 -8.30 2.10
CA TYR A 119 -7.73 -7.70 0.99
C TYR A 119 -8.67 -7.23 -0.11
N ALA A 120 -9.68 -8.03 -0.48
CA ALA A 120 -10.68 -7.65 -1.48
C ALA A 120 -11.46 -6.40 -1.07
N LEU A 121 -11.87 -6.31 0.21
CA LEU A 121 -12.56 -5.13 0.74
C LEU A 121 -11.68 -3.87 0.71
N ILE A 122 -10.40 -3.99 1.06
CA ILE A 122 -9.43 -2.87 0.98
C ILE A 122 -9.30 -2.39 -0.47
N GLN A 123 -9.34 -3.28 -1.47
CA GLN A 123 -9.27 -2.89 -2.88
C GLN A 123 -10.50 -2.08 -3.36
N GLU A 124 -11.64 -2.20 -2.68
CA GLU A 124 -12.86 -1.42 -2.98
C GLU A 124 -12.84 -0.02 -2.36
N LEU A 125 -11.89 0.27 -1.46
CA LEU A 125 -11.75 1.62 -0.92
C LEU A 125 -11.40 2.64 -2.01
N PRO A 126 -11.97 3.86 -1.95
CA PRO A 126 -11.49 4.99 -2.73
C PRO A 126 -9.97 5.18 -2.55
N ALA A 127 -9.27 5.59 -3.61
CA ALA A 127 -7.80 5.59 -3.64
C ALA A 127 -7.14 6.38 -2.49
N GLY A 128 -7.74 7.51 -2.07
CA GLY A 128 -7.27 8.29 -0.93
C GLY A 128 -7.35 7.51 0.39
N TYR A 129 -8.52 6.93 0.70
CA TYR A 129 -8.72 6.11 1.89
C TYR A 129 -7.83 4.87 1.89
N LYS A 130 -7.75 4.17 0.74
CA LYS A 130 -6.89 3.01 0.56
C LYS A 130 -5.42 3.35 0.81
N SER A 131 -4.95 4.48 0.29
CA SER A 131 -3.56 4.91 0.47
C SER A 131 -3.24 5.15 1.94
N ILE A 132 -4.06 5.90 2.67
CA ILE A 132 -3.85 6.16 4.10
C ILE A 132 -3.97 4.87 4.92
N PHE A 133 -4.95 4.02 4.63
CA PHE A 133 -5.12 2.73 5.31
C PHE A 133 -3.87 1.85 5.14
N ASN A 134 -3.37 1.68 3.92
CA ASN A 134 -2.17 0.90 3.66
C ASN A 134 -0.94 1.49 4.35
N LEU A 135 -0.72 2.81 4.25
CA LEU A 135 0.42 3.46 4.88
C LEU A 135 0.41 3.30 6.41
N TYR A 136 -0.75 3.45 7.05
CA TYR A 136 -0.85 3.38 8.50
C TYR A 136 -0.90 1.94 9.02
N VAL A 137 -1.80 1.10 8.47
CA VAL A 137 -2.07 -0.24 9.02
C VAL A 137 -1.05 -1.27 8.52
N VAL A 138 -0.71 -1.23 7.23
CA VAL A 138 0.16 -2.26 6.63
C VAL A 138 1.63 -1.85 6.66
N ASP A 139 1.92 -0.58 6.36
CA ASP A 139 3.29 -0.07 6.29
C ASP A 139 3.75 0.60 7.59
N GLN A 140 2.84 0.68 8.60
CA GLN A 140 3.10 1.13 9.99
C GLN A 140 3.71 2.54 10.10
N LEU A 141 3.39 3.42 9.15
CA LEU A 141 3.81 4.82 9.21
C LEU A 141 2.95 5.60 10.21
N SER A 142 3.58 6.50 10.95
CA SER A 142 2.87 7.45 11.80
C SER A 142 2.07 8.46 10.98
N HIS A 143 1.03 9.08 11.57
CA HIS A 143 0.27 10.13 10.90
C HIS A 143 1.13 11.31 10.47
N LYS A 144 2.20 11.62 11.21
CA LYS A 144 3.18 12.65 10.86
C LYS A 144 3.94 12.32 9.58
N GLU A 145 4.41 11.08 9.44
CA GLU A 145 5.09 10.61 8.22
C GLU A 145 4.14 10.57 7.03
N ILE A 146 2.90 10.08 7.24
CA ILE A 146 1.86 10.06 6.21
C ILE A 146 1.51 11.48 5.76
N ALA A 147 1.36 12.42 6.69
CA ALA A 147 1.08 13.82 6.40
C ALA A 147 2.17 14.44 5.52
N THR A 148 3.44 14.20 5.86
CA THR A 148 4.60 14.64 5.06
C THR A 148 4.60 13.98 3.67
N LEU A 149 4.39 12.67 3.60
CA LEU A 149 4.43 11.89 2.37
C LEU A 149 3.30 12.29 1.41
N LEU A 150 2.09 12.48 1.92
CA LEU A 150 0.90 12.82 1.14
C LEU A 150 0.69 14.33 0.96
N LYS A 151 1.47 15.18 1.66
CA LYS A 151 1.35 16.65 1.70
C LYS A 151 -0.04 17.10 2.19
N ILE A 152 -0.48 16.53 3.30
CA ILE A 152 -1.73 16.84 4.02
C ILE A 152 -1.43 17.17 5.48
N SER A 153 -2.43 17.59 6.25
CA SER A 153 -2.28 17.73 7.70
C SER A 153 -2.34 16.37 8.43
N GLU A 154 -1.77 16.28 9.64
CA GLU A 154 -1.94 15.08 10.48
C GLU A 154 -3.41 14.85 10.84
N GLY A 155 -4.18 15.94 11.04
CA GLY A 155 -5.62 15.89 11.28
C GLY A 155 -6.36 15.25 10.09
N THR A 156 -6.02 15.65 8.87
CA THR A 156 -6.54 15.04 7.64
C THR A 156 -6.18 13.55 7.57
N SER A 157 -4.95 13.17 7.90
CA SER A 157 -4.53 11.76 7.91
C SER A 157 -5.36 10.93 8.91
N LYS A 158 -5.60 11.46 10.12
CA LYS A 158 -6.43 10.80 11.15
C LYS A 158 -7.89 10.66 10.73
N SER A 159 -8.51 11.75 10.25
CA SER A 159 -9.90 11.72 9.81
C SER A 159 -10.12 10.80 8.62
N GLN A 160 -9.23 10.79 7.64
CA GLN A 160 -9.29 9.90 6.48
C GLN A 160 -9.11 8.41 6.85
N LEU A 161 -8.24 8.10 7.83
CA LEU A 161 -8.12 6.73 8.33
C LEU A 161 -9.42 6.27 9.00
N ASN A 162 -10.05 7.15 9.80
CA ASN A 162 -11.32 6.83 10.43
C ASN A 162 -12.42 6.60 9.37
N LYS A 163 -12.52 7.49 8.37
CA LYS A 163 -13.44 7.31 7.23
C LYS A 163 -13.18 6.01 6.46
N ALA A 164 -11.91 5.63 6.25
CA ALA A 164 -11.55 4.35 5.63
C ALA A 164 -12.06 3.14 6.43
N ARG A 165 -11.93 3.17 7.76
CA ARG A 165 -12.44 2.11 8.66
C ARG A 165 -13.96 2.01 8.63
N LEU A 166 -14.66 3.15 8.66
CA LEU A 166 -16.13 3.19 8.55
C LEU A 166 -16.62 2.64 7.21
N TYR A 167 -15.93 2.98 6.12
CA TYR A 167 -16.25 2.48 4.79
C TYR A 167 -16.07 0.96 4.72
N LEU A 168 -14.97 0.43 5.27
CA LEU A 168 -14.75 -1.02 5.35
C LEU A 168 -15.85 -1.71 6.15
N LYS A 169 -16.24 -1.17 7.31
CA LYS A 169 -17.34 -1.71 8.13
C LYS A 169 -18.65 -1.80 7.33
N LYS A 170 -18.96 -0.75 6.55
CA LYS A 170 -20.16 -0.74 5.69
C LYS A 170 -20.10 -1.82 4.61
N LEU A 171 -18.95 -2.00 3.95
CA LEU A 171 -18.78 -3.05 2.95
C LEU A 171 -18.93 -4.45 3.55
N MET A 172 -18.39 -4.70 4.74
CA MET A 172 -18.51 -5.96 5.48
C MET A 172 -19.96 -6.28 5.81
N ASN A 173 -20.70 -5.31 6.34
CA ASN A 173 -22.11 -5.48 6.70
C ASN A 173 -22.97 -5.83 5.46
N ASN A 174 -22.71 -5.17 4.33
CA ASN A 174 -23.42 -5.45 3.09
C ASN A 174 -23.16 -6.88 2.58
N GLN A 175 -21.91 -7.37 2.66
CA GLN A 175 -21.57 -8.76 2.27
C GLN A 175 -22.23 -9.81 3.18
N ASN A 176 -22.28 -9.56 4.48
CA ASN A 176 -22.91 -10.46 5.44
C ASN A 176 -24.43 -10.53 5.24
N SER A 177 -25.07 -9.41 4.93
CA SER A 177 -26.51 -9.36 4.60
C SER A 177 -26.82 -10.21 3.37
N THR A 178 -26.02 -10.08 2.31
CA THR A 178 -26.18 -10.87 1.08
C THR A 178 -25.94 -12.36 1.32
N LYS A 179 -24.91 -12.75 2.07
CA LYS A 179 -24.64 -14.16 2.43
C LYS A 179 -25.80 -14.78 3.24
N ASN A 180 -26.41 -14.02 4.14
CA ASN A 180 -27.54 -14.48 4.95
C ASN A 180 -28.85 -14.63 4.15
N GLU A 181 -29.09 -13.79 3.14
CA GLU A 181 -30.26 -13.94 2.24
C GLU A 181 -30.16 -15.18 1.35
N PHE A 182 -28.97 -15.51 0.85
CA PHE A 182 -28.73 -16.75 0.10
C PHE A 182 -28.93 -18.01 0.95
N ARG A 183 -28.50 -17.98 2.24
CA ARG A 183 -28.70 -19.12 3.16
C ARG A 183 -30.17 -19.36 3.55
N LYS A 184 -31.03 -18.36 3.44
CA LYS A 184 -32.47 -18.50 3.75
C LYS A 184 -33.32 -19.00 2.57
N ARG A 185 -32.76 -19.02 1.36
CA ARG A 185 -33.46 -19.42 0.12
C ARG A 185 -33.05 -20.80 -0.40
N GLY A 186 -32.11 -21.49 0.21
CA GLY A 186 -31.71 -22.87 -0.07
C GLY A 186 -32.07 -23.80 1.07
#